data_c8e0b107c4bc17a3157beeb9aa685529
#
_entry.id   c8e0b107c4bc17a3157beeb9aa685529
#
_cell.length_a   1.000
_cell.length_b   1.000
_cell.length_c   1.000
_cell.angle_alpha   90.00
_cell.angle_beta   90.00
_cell.angle_gamma   90.00
#
_symmetry.space_group_name_H-M   'P 1'
#
loop_
_entity.id
_entity.type
_entity.pdbx_description
1 polymer ?
#
loop_
_entity_poly.entity_id
_entity_poly.type
_entity_poly.pdbx_seq_one_letter_code
_entity_poly.pdbx_strand_id
1 'polypeptide(L)'
;MAKWLRFESRMFLLLLLFGWTMAGTSEAAGKVQGILTVHDALTLPNHPVRIEAQLGGKAPGGSSPWGGVGVHLSIDGKAVATAKTNESGHASFDYLAKMRGTYAVTVSVDDAASVAADTSDATLCVWERRRPIILVELAALIQPVTSASTGTAAESSLQPLSDAADELSRLTQYYYNVVYVTGGEQPPSEIAAIGNVRRWLESHKFP
;
A
#
# COMPACT_ATOMS: atom_id res chain seq x y z
N MET A 1 -17.00 83.63 11.89
CA MET A 1 -16.30 82.90 10.81
C MET A 1 -15.56 81.75 11.44
N ALA A 2 -16.13 80.55 11.58
CA ALA A 2 -15.45 79.30 11.93
C ALA A 2 -16.49 78.19 12.13
N LYS A 3 -17.02 77.62 11.06
CA LYS A 3 -17.93 76.46 11.13
C LYS A 3 -17.84 75.54 9.90
N TRP A 4 -16.64 75.34 9.31
CA TRP A 4 -16.51 74.56 8.08
C TRP A 4 -15.39 73.50 8.08
N LEU A 5 -14.92 73.03 9.23
CA LEU A 5 -13.80 72.08 9.24
C LEU A 5 -14.02 70.83 10.10
N ARG A 6 -15.25 70.30 10.22
CA ARG A 6 -15.50 69.10 10.97
C ARG A 6 -16.29 67.99 10.25
N PHE A 7 -16.47 68.10 8.93
CA PHE A 7 -17.29 67.09 8.23
C PHE A 7 -16.52 66.13 7.37
N GLU A 8 -15.25 66.39 7.07
CA GLU A 8 -14.43 65.55 6.18
C GLU A 8 -13.74 64.37 6.87
N SER A 9 -13.57 64.40 8.21
CA SER A 9 -12.77 63.42 8.91
C SER A 9 -13.54 62.12 9.27
N ARG A 10 -14.86 62.10 9.15
CA ARG A 10 -15.65 60.92 9.44
C ARG A 10 -15.96 60.03 8.24
N MET A 11 -15.86 60.54 7.03
CA MET A 11 -16.11 59.78 5.81
C MET A 11 -14.88 58.99 5.39
N PHE A 12 -13.68 59.46 5.73
CA PHE A 12 -12.43 58.74 5.45
C PHE A 12 -12.21 57.52 6.36
N LEU A 13 -12.76 57.51 7.57
CA LEU A 13 -12.62 56.41 8.51
C LEU A 13 -13.58 55.25 8.20
N LEU A 14 -14.67 55.49 7.47
CA LEU A 14 -15.63 54.45 7.07
C LEU A 14 -15.21 53.69 5.84
N LEU A 15 -14.35 54.26 4.97
CA LEU A 15 -13.78 53.58 3.78
C LEU A 15 -12.62 52.68 4.13
N LEU A 16 -11.90 52.87 5.24
CA LEU A 16 -10.80 52.00 5.70
C LEU A 16 -11.29 50.74 6.45
N LEU A 17 -12.55 50.70 6.91
CA LEU A 17 -13.10 49.52 7.57
C LEU A 17 -13.77 48.51 6.62
N PHE A 18 -13.98 48.86 5.35
CA PHE A 18 -14.62 47.98 4.37
C PHE A 18 -13.61 47.21 3.48
N GLY A 19 -12.31 47.49 3.64
CA GLY A 19 -11.23 46.87 2.82
C GLY A 19 -10.64 45.60 3.36
N TRP A 20 -11.10 45.06 4.52
CA TRP A 20 -10.40 43.96 5.20
C TRP A 20 -11.20 42.68 5.40
N THR A 21 -12.22 42.40 4.60
CA THR A 21 -12.97 41.15 4.67
C THR A 21 -12.98 40.30 3.42
N MET A 22 -11.88 40.37 2.64
CA MET A 22 -11.55 39.37 1.62
C MET A 22 -10.28 38.61 2.03
N ALA A 23 -10.22 38.16 3.28
CA ALA A 23 -9.42 37.02 3.62
C ALA A 23 -10.14 35.82 3.00
N GLY A 24 -9.81 35.53 1.74
CA GLY A 24 -10.22 34.28 1.13
C GLY A 24 -9.79 33.16 2.05
N THR A 25 -10.75 32.48 2.63
CA THR A 25 -10.50 31.16 3.20
C THR A 25 -9.96 30.32 2.07
N SER A 26 -8.64 30.16 2.03
CA SER A 26 -8.01 29.10 1.25
C SER A 26 -8.56 27.83 1.85
N GLU A 27 -9.63 27.31 1.25
CA GLU A 27 -10.12 25.98 1.52
C GLU A 27 -8.93 25.08 1.17
N ALA A 28 -8.27 24.57 2.20
CA ALA A 28 -7.22 23.60 2.02
C ALA A 28 -7.87 22.41 1.30
N ALA A 29 -7.66 22.33 0.01
CA ALA A 29 -8.17 21.22 -0.80
C ALA A 29 -7.72 19.93 -0.12
N GLY A 30 -8.67 19.22 0.48
CA GLY A 30 -8.39 17.98 1.19
C GLY A 30 -7.69 17.02 0.24
N LYS A 31 -6.63 16.36 0.70
CA LYS A 31 -5.93 15.36 -0.10
C LYS A 31 -6.90 14.27 -0.54
N VAL A 32 -6.80 13.83 -1.78
CA VAL A 32 -7.59 12.70 -2.29
C VAL A 32 -7.08 11.42 -1.64
N GLN A 33 -7.98 10.62 -1.07
CA GLN A 33 -7.60 9.34 -0.47
C GLN A 33 -7.37 8.29 -1.54
N GLY A 34 -6.18 7.72 -1.54
CA GLY A 34 -5.76 6.64 -2.43
C GLY A 34 -5.45 5.35 -1.67
N ILE A 35 -5.27 4.29 -2.42
CA ILE A 35 -4.78 2.99 -1.94
C ILE A 35 -3.45 2.75 -2.64
N LEU A 36 -2.40 2.62 -1.85
CA LEU A 36 -1.07 2.27 -2.34
C LEU A 36 -0.89 0.76 -2.16
N THR A 37 -0.43 0.09 -3.20
CA THR A 37 -0.13 -1.34 -3.19
C THR A 37 1.26 -1.56 -3.73
N VAL A 38 2.05 -2.41 -3.08
CA VAL A 38 3.36 -2.86 -3.53
C VAL A 38 3.38 -4.39 -3.56
N HIS A 39 4.05 -4.97 -4.55
CA HIS A 39 4.13 -6.42 -4.72
C HIS A 39 5.43 -6.97 -4.15
N ASP A 40 5.35 -8.21 -3.64
CA ASP A 40 6.52 -8.96 -3.23
C ASP A 40 7.42 -9.21 -4.45
N ALA A 41 8.73 -9.22 -4.23
CA ALA A 41 9.71 -9.40 -5.27
C ALA A 41 10.70 -10.51 -4.91
N LEU A 42 11.15 -11.21 -5.94
CA LEU A 42 12.13 -12.29 -5.83
C LEU A 42 13.27 -12.06 -6.79
N THR A 43 14.50 -12.19 -6.29
CA THR A 43 15.71 -12.09 -7.13
C THR A 43 16.84 -12.98 -6.61
N LEU A 44 17.94 -12.98 -7.32
CA LEU A 44 19.20 -13.61 -6.92
C LEU A 44 20.19 -12.54 -6.44
N PRO A 45 21.20 -12.90 -5.66
CA PRO A 45 22.28 -11.96 -5.30
C PRO A 45 22.96 -11.39 -6.54
N ASN A 46 23.23 -10.09 -6.55
CA ASN A 46 23.81 -9.33 -7.66
C ASN A 46 23.01 -9.35 -8.96
N HIS A 47 21.70 -9.61 -8.88
CA HIS A 47 20.78 -9.44 -10.02
C HIS A 47 19.85 -8.27 -9.75
N PRO A 48 19.61 -7.42 -10.74
CA PRO A 48 18.64 -6.33 -10.60
C PRO A 48 17.23 -6.91 -10.45
N VAL A 49 16.44 -6.26 -9.64
CA VAL A 49 15.02 -6.56 -9.46
C VAL A 49 14.22 -5.28 -9.63
N ARG A 50 13.07 -5.39 -10.25
CA ARG A 50 12.10 -4.30 -10.34
C ARG A 50 11.04 -4.49 -9.28
N ILE A 51 10.90 -3.49 -8.41
CA ILE A 51 9.86 -3.42 -7.40
C ILE A 51 8.79 -2.51 -7.96
N GLU A 52 7.55 -2.99 -8.04
CA GLU A 52 6.43 -2.27 -8.63
C GLU A 52 5.44 -1.87 -7.55
N ALA A 53 5.01 -0.62 -7.61
CA ALA A 53 3.98 -0.07 -6.75
C ALA A 53 2.86 0.52 -7.60
N GLN A 54 1.64 0.43 -7.11
CA GLN A 54 0.45 0.99 -7.73
C GLN A 54 -0.31 1.85 -6.75
N LEU A 55 -0.54 3.09 -7.14
CA LEU A 55 -1.42 4.02 -6.45
C LEU A 55 -2.74 4.10 -7.21
N GLY A 56 -3.84 3.85 -6.53
CA GLY A 56 -5.16 3.84 -7.14
C GLY A 56 -6.24 4.15 -6.12
N GLY A 57 -7.50 4.00 -6.52
CA GLY A 57 -8.65 4.21 -5.64
C GLY A 57 -9.82 4.84 -6.36
N LYS A 58 -10.84 5.21 -5.59
CA LYS A 58 -12.03 5.87 -6.12
C LYS A 58 -11.79 7.37 -6.18
N ALA A 59 -11.50 7.88 -7.39
CA ALA A 59 -11.30 9.31 -7.61
C ALA A 59 -12.64 10.06 -7.69
N PRO A 60 -12.78 11.21 -7.03
CA PRO A 60 -13.95 12.05 -7.22
C PRO A 60 -13.94 12.65 -8.63
N GLY A 61 -15.09 12.69 -9.29
CA GLY A 61 -15.28 13.42 -10.56
C GLY A 61 -14.73 12.75 -11.81
N GLY A 62 -14.34 11.45 -11.78
CA GLY A 62 -13.94 10.69 -12.97
C GLY A 62 -12.56 11.03 -13.54
N SER A 63 -11.79 11.91 -12.93
CA SER A 63 -10.38 12.15 -13.25
C SER A 63 -9.48 11.21 -12.45
N SER A 64 -8.34 10.79 -13.04
CA SER A 64 -7.35 9.97 -12.33
C SER A 64 -6.26 10.88 -11.73
N PRO A 65 -6.28 11.18 -10.41
CA PRO A 65 -5.28 12.03 -9.79
C PRO A 65 -3.99 11.28 -9.46
N TRP A 66 -3.85 10.05 -9.92
CA TRP A 66 -2.79 9.12 -9.53
C TRP A 66 -1.47 9.32 -10.28
N GLY A 67 -1.49 10.10 -11.38
CA GLY A 67 -0.31 10.36 -12.19
C GLY A 67 0.58 11.47 -11.64
N GLY A 68 1.90 11.31 -11.77
CA GLY A 68 2.89 12.31 -11.36
C GLY A 68 3.13 12.41 -9.84
N VAL A 69 2.51 11.52 -9.05
CA VAL A 69 2.65 11.48 -7.60
C VAL A 69 4.02 10.92 -7.22
N GLY A 70 4.74 11.62 -6.35
CA GLY A 70 6.01 11.15 -5.78
C GLY A 70 5.77 9.99 -4.82
N VAL A 71 6.56 8.93 -4.97
CA VAL A 71 6.56 7.76 -4.07
C VAL A 71 7.99 7.41 -3.67
N HIS A 72 8.14 6.96 -2.44
CA HIS A 72 9.41 6.66 -1.80
C HIS A 72 9.50 5.18 -1.48
N LEU A 73 10.60 4.56 -1.86
CA LEU A 73 10.94 3.17 -1.53
C LEU A 73 11.92 3.14 -0.38
N SER A 74 11.59 2.36 0.65
CA SER A 74 12.49 2.01 1.75
C SER A 74 12.68 0.50 1.81
N ILE A 75 13.90 0.06 2.14
CA ILE A 75 14.25 -1.34 2.36
C ILE A 75 14.90 -1.45 3.73
N ASP A 76 14.36 -2.32 4.61
CA ASP A 76 14.73 -2.43 6.02
C ASP A 76 14.78 -1.06 6.73
N GLY A 77 13.78 -0.22 6.45
CA GLY A 77 13.66 1.12 7.03
C GLY A 77 14.63 2.16 6.47
N LYS A 78 15.47 1.82 5.49
CA LYS A 78 16.38 2.75 4.84
C LYS A 78 15.80 3.23 3.52
N ALA A 79 15.74 4.54 3.31
CA ALA A 79 15.33 5.12 2.03
C ALA A 79 16.33 4.71 0.92
N VAL A 80 15.80 4.16 -0.16
CA VAL A 80 16.60 3.61 -1.27
C VAL A 80 16.40 4.39 -2.55
N ALA A 81 15.16 4.69 -2.90
CA ALA A 81 14.83 5.34 -4.16
C ALA A 81 13.53 6.14 -4.06
N THR A 82 13.36 7.06 -4.99
CA THR A 82 12.13 7.80 -5.23
C THR A 82 11.73 7.66 -6.69
N ALA A 83 10.44 7.58 -6.97
CA ALA A 83 9.91 7.54 -8.32
C ALA A 83 8.65 8.40 -8.40
N LYS A 84 8.18 8.66 -9.62
CA LYS A 84 6.88 9.27 -9.86
C LYS A 84 5.98 8.24 -10.52
N THR A 85 4.73 8.23 -10.12
CA THR A 85 3.71 7.40 -10.78
C THR A 85 3.45 7.89 -12.20
N ASN A 86 3.17 6.96 -13.10
CA ASN A 86 2.66 7.28 -14.44
C ASN A 86 1.16 7.64 -14.38
N GLU A 87 0.55 7.94 -15.53
CA GLU A 87 -0.86 8.32 -15.63
C GLU A 87 -1.83 7.25 -15.08
N SER A 88 -1.43 5.99 -15.09
CA SER A 88 -2.20 4.86 -14.53
C SER A 88 -1.91 4.63 -13.04
N GLY A 89 -1.09 5.46 -12.41
CA GLY A 89 -0.72 5.34 -11.00
C GLY A 89 0.38 4.31 -10.71
N HIS A 90 1.05 3.75 -11.72
CA HIS A 90 2.16 2.81 -11.53
C HIS A 90 3.48 3.53 -11.35
N ALA A 91 4.29 3.05 -10.41
CA ALA A 91 5.68 3.42 -10.21
C ALA A 91 6.55 2.17 -10.15
N SER A 92 7.78 2.26 -10.64
CA SER A 92 8.74 1.17 -10.59
C SER A 92 10.08 1.65 -10.08
N PHE A 93 10.75 0.78 -9.32
CA PHE A 93 12.06 1.02 -8.73
C PHE A 93 12.99 -0.12 -9.14
N ASP A 94 14.11 0.20 -9.76
CA ASP A 94 15.14 -0.79 -10.05
C ASP A 94 16.12 -0.85 -8.87
N TYR A 95 16.29 -2.03 -8.28
CA TYR A 95 17.14 -2.26 -7.13
C TYR A 95 18.11 -3.41 -7.37
N LEU A 96 19.34 -3.29 -6.88
CA LEU A 96 20.36 -4.33 -6.95
C LEU A 96 20.64 -4.88 -5.56
N ALA A 97 20.06 -6.04 -5.26
CA ALA A 97 20.32 -6.75 -4.01
C ALA A 97 21.66 -7.48 -4.05
N LYS A 98 22.57 -7.15 -3.15
CA LYS A 98 23.93 -7.72 -3.13
C LYS A 98 24.01 -9.00 -2.32
N MET A 99 23.28 -9.10 -1.23
CA MET A 99 23.34 -10.22 -0.28
C MET A 99 22.04 -11.01 -0.29
N ARG A 100 22.15 -12.31 -0.01
CA ARG A 100 20.98 -13.16 0.24
C ARG A 100 20.27 -12.71 1.52
N GLY A 101 18.98 -12.89 1.56
CA GLY A 101 18.15 -12.57 2.72
C GLY A 101 16.71 -12.29 2.34
N THR A 102 15.93 -12.01 3.34
CA THR A 102 14.57 -11.49 3.20
C THR A 102 14.57 -10.07 3.77
N TYR A 103 14.13 -9.13 2.96
CA TYR A 103 14.18 -7.70 3.25
C TYR A 103 12.75 -7.14 3.31
N ALA A 104 12.48 -6.36 4.34
CA ALA A 104 11.23 -5.62 4.42
C ALA A 104 11.25 -4.45 3.42
N VAL A 105 10.23 -4.38 2.59
CA VAL A 105 10.02 -3.31 1.61
C VAL A 105 8.84 -2.48 2.06
N THR A 106 9.01 -1.16 2.12
CA THR A 106 7.93 -0.23 2.43
C THR A 106 7.89 0.86 1.37
N VAL A 107 6.73 1.13 0.82
CA VAL A 107 6.50 2.24 -0.11
C VAL A 107 5.53 3.23 0.54
N SER A 108 5.83 4.51 0.41
CA SER A 108 5.01 5.62 0.92
C SER A 108 4.82 6.69 -0.15
N VAL A 109 3.74 7.45 -0.04
CA VAL A 109 3.48 8.63 -0.87
C VAL A 109 4.19 9.82 -0.27
N ASP A 110 4.66 10.74 -1.13
CA ASP A 110 5.25 12.01 -0.70
C ASP A 110 4.23 12.85 0.09
N ASP A 111 4.66 13.40 1.23
CA ASP A 111 3.83 14.27 2.07
C ASP A 111 3.35 15.54 1.35
N ALA A 112 4.10 16.02 0.36
CA ALA A 112 3.74 17.18 -0.46
C ALA A 112 2.72 16.85 -1.56
N ALA A 113 2.37 15.57 -1.77
CA ALA A 113 1.44 15.18 -2.81
C ALA A 113 0.00 15.64 -2.51
N SER A 114 -0.79 15.83 -3.56
CA SER A 114 -2.23 16.10 -3.49
C SER A 114 -3.06 14.86 -3.10
N VAL A 115 -2.40 13.70 -3.05
CA VAL A 115 -2.97 12.40 -2.70
C VAL A 115 -2.40 11.97 -1.34
N ALA A 116 -3.24 11.37 -0.51
CA ALA A 116 -2.84 10.68 0.71
C ALA A 116 -3.14 9.19 0.56
N ALA A 117 -2.20 8.36 0.97
CA ALA A 117 -2.40 6.91 1.07
C ALA A 117 -1.57 6.38 2.24
N ASP A 118 -2.05 5.32 2.85
CA ASP A 118 -1.28 4.59 3.85
C ASP A 118 -0.04 3.95 3.20
N THR A 119 0.98 3.72 4.00
CA THR A 119 2.16 2.98 3.56
C THR A 119 1.79 1.56 3.17
N SER A 120 2.45 1.04 2.14
CA SER A 120 2.27 -0.34 1.70
C SER A 120 3.55 -1.14 1.90
N ASP A 121 3.40 -2.32 2.49
CA ASP A 121 4.51 -3.19 2.81
C ASP A 121 4.55 -4.41 1.88
N ALA A 122 5.75 -4.82 1.53
CA ALA A 122 6.04 -6.00 0.73
C ALA A 122 7.32 -6.68 1.22
N THR A 123 7.66 -7.79 0.61
CA THR A 123 8.87 -8.56 0.92
C THR A 123 9.73 -8.71 -0.33
N LEU A 124 11.02 -8.39 -0.20
CA LEU A 124 12.01 -8.72 -1.20
C LEU A 124 12.80 -9.94 -0.75
N CYS A 125 12.62 -11.05 -1.46
CA CYS A 125 13.38 -12.28 -1.25
C CYS A 125 14.59 -12.32 -2.19
N VAL A 126 15.79 -12.46 -1.63
CA VAL A 126 17.04 -12.62 -2.38
C VAL A 126 17.57 -14.01 -2.09
N TRP A 127 17.28 -14.97 -2.97
CA TRP A 127 17.55 -16.38 -2.73
C TRP A 127 18.69 -16.91 -3.59
N GLU A 128 19.33 -17.95 -3.09
CA GLU A 128 20.36 -18.64 -3.86
C GLU A 128 19.74 -19.57 -4.91
N ARG A 129 20.34 -19.63 -6.09
CA ARG A 129 19.89 -20.45 -7.21
C ARG A 129 19.80 -21.95 -6.89
N ARG A 130 20.52 -22.41 -5.88
CA ARG A 130 20.60 -23.83 -5.52
C ARG A 130 19.47 -24.32 -4.62
N ARG A 131 18.66 -23.41 -4.06
CA ARG A 131 17.52 -23.79 -3.24
C ARG A 131 16.29 -23.97 -4.11
N PRO A 132 15.71 -25.18 -4.18
CA PRO A 132 14.49 -25.40 -4.93
C PRO A 132 13.33 -24.61 -4.32
N ILE A 133 12.40 -24.18 -5.18
CA ILE A 133 11.21 -23.42 -4.80
C ILE A 133 10.01 -24.34 -4.90
N ILE A 134 9.20 -24.35 -3.85
CA ILE A 134 7.88 -24.97 -3.81
C ILE A 134 6.86 -23.86 -4.00
N LEU A 135 6.06 -23.95 -5.05
CA LEU A 135 4.91 -23.09 -5.25
C LEU A 135 3.70 -23.73 -4.60
N VAL A 136 3.08 -23.02 -3.69
CA VAL A 136 1.87 -23.46 -2.97
C VAL A 136 0.72 -22.57 -3.32
N GLU A 137 -0.32 -23.14 -3.90
CA GLU A 137 -1.54 -22.40 -4.15
C GLU A 137 -2.31 -22.20 -2.84
N LEU A 138 -2.66 -20.95 -2.54
CA LEU A 138 -3.29 -20.61 -1.28
C LEU A 138 -4.63 -21.33 -1.07
N ALA A 139 -5.43 -21.47 -2.14
CA ALA A 139 -6.70 -22.18 -2.07
C ALA A 139 -6.57 -23.64 -1.64
N ALA A 140 -5.44 -24.28 -1.96
CA ALA A 140 -5.17 -25.67 -1.54
C ALA A 140 -4.86 -25.82 -0.04
N LEU A 141 -4.56 -24.72 0.66
CA LEU A 141 -4.29 -24.72 2.11
C LEU A 141 -5.54 -24.54 2.96
N ILE A 142 -6.69 -24.26 2.35
CA ILE A 142 -7.94 -23.95 3.05
C ILE A 142 -8.84 -25.17 3.03
N GLN A 143 -9.38 -25.53 4.19
CA GLN A 143 -10.36 -26.62 4.26
C GLN A 143 -11.62 -26.23 3.48
N PRO A 144 -12.13 -27.14 2.63
CA PRO A 144 -13.40 -26.89 1.94
C PRO A 144 -14.53 -26.76 2.97
N VAL A 145 -15.28 -25.67 2.91
CA VAL A 145 -16.47 -25.47 3.75
C VAL A 145 -17.53 -26.49 3.33
N THR A 146 -17.67 -27.54 4.12
CA THR A 146 -18.81 -28.45 3.95
C THR A 146 -20.06 -27.74 4.45
N SER A 147 -21.01 -27.46 3.54
CA SER A 147 -22.26 -26.71 3.76
C SER A 147 -23.26 -27.42 4.71
N ALA A 148 -22.80 -28.04 5.79
CA ALA A 148 -23.61 -28.82 6.71
C ALA A 148 -23.95 -28.13 8.04
N SER A 149 -23.60 -26.87 8.23
CA SER A 149 -24.00 -26.11 9.42
C SER A 149 -25.04 -25.03 9.07
N THR A 150 -26.32 -25.40 9.04
CA THR A 150 -27.46 -24.49 9.22
C THR A 150 -27.39 -23.89 10.63
N GLY A 151 -26.71 -22.82 10.80
CA GLY A 151 -26.66 -22.09 12.07
C GLY A 151 -25.89 -20.80 11.92
N THR A 152 -26.64 -19.69 11.97
CA THR A 152 -26.21 -18.31 12.21
C THR A 152 -24.87 -17.93 11.59
N ALA A 153 -24.86 -16.89 10.76
CA ALA A 153 -23.70 -16.27 10.15
C ALA A 153 -22.65 -15.84 11.22
N ALA A 154 -21.99 -16.83 11.81
CA ALA A 154 -20.76 -16.65 12.55
C ALA A 154 -19.65 -16.68 11.51
N GLU A 155 -18.81 -15.66 11.53
CA GLU A 155 -17.57 -15.52 10.78
C GLU A 155 -16.99 -16.89 10.43
N SER A 156 -17.11 -17.30 9.18
CA SER A 156 -16.46 -18.49 8.67
C SER A 156 -14.96 -18.20 8.61
N SER A 157 -14.29 -18.32 9.76
CA SER A 157 -12.84 -18.25 9.80
C SER A 157 -12.31 -19.34 8.90
N LEU A 158 -11.66 -18.96 7.82
CA LEU A 158 -11.04 -19.87 6.87
C LEU A 158 -10.03 -20.73 7.62
N GLN A 159 -10.36 -22.00 7.82
CA GLN A 159 -9.52 -22.94 8.56
C GLN A 159 -8.44 -23.49 7.62
N PRO A 160 -7.19 -23.56 8.09
CA PRO A 160 -6.14 -24.21 7.32
C PRO A 160 -6.36 -25.71 7.24
N LEU A 161 -5.88 -26.32 6.17
CA LEU A 161 -5.79 -27.77 6.07
C LEU A 161 -4.92 -28.29 7.22
N SER A 162 -5.37 -29.34 7.91
CA SER A 162 -4.64 -29.93 9.03
C SER A 162 -3.22 -30.32 8.61
N ASP A 163 -2.25 -30.10 9.49
CA ASP A 163 -0.82 -30.43 9.33
C ASP A 163 -0.07 -29.71 8.19
N ALA A 164 -0.76 -28.88 7.38
CA ALA A 164 -0.13 -28.20 6.22
C ALA A 164 0.99 -27.24 6.66
N ALA A 165 0.78 -26.49 7.73
CA ALA A 165 1.79 -25.55 8.24
C ALA A 165 3.04 -26.30 8.75
N ASP A 166 2.85 -27.41 9.46
CA ASP A 166 3.95 -28.22 10.00
C ASP A 166 4.75 -28.88 8.86
N GLU A 167 4.06 -29.43 7.85
CA GLU A 167 4.70 -30.04 6.69
C GLU A 167 5.50 -29.04 5.87
N LEU A 168 4.94 -27.85 5.60
CA LEU A 168 5.66 -26.79 4.89
C LEU A 168 6.83 -26.25 5.71
N SER A 169 6.66 -26.12 7.03
CA SER A 169 7.75 -25.73 7.93
C SER A 169 8.88 -26.75 7.92
N ARG A 170 8.55 -28.04 7.90
CA ARG A 170 9.54 -29.11 7.78
C ARG A 170 10.28 -29.04 6.45
N LEU A 171 9.60 -28.79 5.33
CA LEU A 171 10.22 -28.64 4.02
C LEU A 171 11.19 -27.45 3.98
N THR A 172 10.87 -26.32 4.61
CA THR A 172 11.80 -25.18 4.69
C THR A 172 13.08 -25.52 5.46
N GLN A 173 13.02 -26.41 6.45
CA GLN A 173 14.20 -26.89 7.16
C GLN A 173 15.10 -27.76 6.26
N TYR A 174 14.53 -28.45 5.26
CA TYR A 174 15.26 -29.30 4.30
C TYR A 174 15.68 -28.61 3.01
N TYR A 175 16.00 -27.30 3.04
CA TYR A 175 16.51 -26.56 1.89
C TYR A 175 15.49 -26.09 0.84
N TYR A 176 14.20 -26.16 1.10
CA TYR A 176 13.21 -25.60 0.17
C TYR A 176 12.87 -24.17 0.54
N ASN A 177 12.61 -23.34 -0.48
CA ASN A 177 11.92 -22.06 -0.31
C ASN A 177 10.46 -22.25 -0.67
N VAL A 178 9.55 -21.69 0.13
CA VAL A 178 8.11 -21.75 -0.11
C VAL A 178 7.64 -20.39 -0.65
N VAL A 179 6.87 -20.42 -1.74
CA VAL A 179 6.20 -19.27 -2.31
C VAL A 179 4.72 -19.57 -2.39
N TYR A 180 3.92 -18.73 -1.76
CA TYR A 180 2.47 -18.80 -1.84
C TYR A 180 1.99 -18.03 -3.07
N VAL A 181 1.14 -18.64 -3.85
CA VAL A 181 0.56 -18.02 -5.05
C VAL A 181 -0.97 -17.99 -4.94
N THR A 182 -1.52 -16.90 -5.41
CA THR A 182 -2.96 -16.74 -5.59
C THR A 182 -3.23 -16.81 -7.07
N GLY A 183 -3.69 -17.93 -7.58
CA GLY A 183 -3.92 -18.11 -9.01
C GLY A 183 -4.90 -19.25 -9.27
N GLY A 184 -5.74 -19.14 -10.29
CA GLY A 184 -6.70 -20.14 -10.67
C GLY A 184 -8.11 -19.85 -10.15
N GLU A 185 -8.54 -20.47 -9.09
CA GLU A 185 -9.80 -20.11 -8.42
C GLU A 185 -9.56 -18.90 -7.52
N GLN A 186 -10.44 -17.91 -7.58
CA GLN A 186 -10.34 -16.72 -6.74
C GLN A 186 -10.35 -17.14 -5.27
N PRO A 187 -9.32 -16.75 -4.49
CA PRO A 187 -9.37 -16.97 -3.06
C PRO A 187 -10.62 -16.31 -2.49
N PRO A 188 -11.20 -16.85 -1.41
CA PRO A 188 -12.32 -16.20 -0.75
C PRO A 188 -12.06 -14.70 -0.59
N SER A 189 -13.07 -13.88 -0.85
CA SER A 189 -12.93 -12.40 -0.93
C SER A 189 -12.28 -11.78 0.31
N GLU A 190 -12.33 -12.46 1.45
CA GLU A 190 -11.72 -12.07 2.72
C GLU A 190 -10.19 -12.17 2.70
N ILE A 191 -9.62 -13.04 1.85
CA ILE A 191 -8.15 -13.20 1.73
C ILE A 191 -7.61 -12.47 0.48
N ALA A 192 -8.46 -11.97 -0.39
CA ALA A 192 -8.07 -11.40 -1.68
C ALA A 192 -7.10 -10.21 -1.59
N ALA A 193 -7.07 -9.47 -0.47
CA ALA A 193 -6.08 -8.44 -0.25
C ALA A 193 -4.76 -9.05 0.26
N ILE A 194 -3.62 -8.74 -0.38
CA ILE A 194 -2.29 -9.28 -0.04
C ILE A 194 -1.98 -9.19 1.45
N GLY A 195 -2.35 -8.10 2.12
CA GLY A 195 -2.17 -7.93 3.56
C GLY A 195 -2.97 -8.93 4.41
N ASN A 196 -4.14 -9.35 3.94
CA ASN A 196 -4.96 -10.36 4.63
C ASN A 196 -4.36 -11.77 4.47
N VAL A 197 -3.84 -12.10 3.29
CA VAL A 197 -3.14 -13.36 3.04
C VAL A 197 -1.96 -13.52 3.99
N ARG A 198 -1.10 -12.52 4.07
CA ARG A 198 0.09 -12.56 4.94
C ARG A 198 -0.31 -12.75 6.41
N ARG A 199 -1.26 -11.96 6.88
CA ARG A 199 -1.78 -12.06 8.26
C ARG A 199 -2.39 -13.44 8.53
N TRP A 200 -3.11 -14.02 7.57
CA TRP A 200 -3.69 -15.35 7.69
C TRP A 200 -2.60 -16.43 7.78
N LEU A 201 -1.59 -16.39 6.92
CA LEU A 201 -0.44 -17.31 6.96
C LEU A 201 0.30 -17.22 8.31
N GLU A 202 0.60 -16.00 8.78
CA GLU A 202 1.27 -15.78 10.07
C GLU A 202 0.44 -16.29 11.24
N SER A 203 -0.87 -16.04 11.27
CA SER A 203 -1.75 -16.48 12.35
C SER A 203 -1.83 -18.00 12.46
N HIS A 204 -1.65 -18.71 11.35
CA HIS A 204 -1.65 -20.17 11.27
C HIS A 204 -0.24 -20.78 11.20
N LYS A 205 0.80 -19.99 11.48
CA LYS A 205 2.21 -20.42 11.57
C LYS A 205 2.77 -21.06 10.30
N PHE A 206 2.29 -20.66 9.14
CA PHE A 206 2.92 -21.04 7.88
C PHE A 206 4.30 -20.37 7.74
N PRO A 207 5.30 -21.08 7.16
CA PRO A 207 6.67 -20.58 7.03
C PRO A 207 6.82 -19.42 6.04
#